data_99f87457887d5cb522883b9343877775
#
_entry.id   99f87457887d5cb522883b9343877775
#
_cell.length_a   1.000
_cell.length_b   1.000
_cell.length_c   1.000
_cell.angle_alpha   90.00
_cell.angle_beta   90.00
_cell.angle_gamma   90.00
#
_symmetry.space_group_name_H-M   'P 1'
#
loop_
_entity.id
_entity.type
_entity.pdbx_description
1 polymer ?
#
loop_
_entity_poly.entity_id
_entity_poly.type
_entity_poly.pdbx_seq_one_letter_code
_entity_poly.pdbx_strand_id
1 'polypeptide(L)'
;MSFIADKIVMDGLTYDDVLLIPAYSEVLPKTVELSTKFSRNIELKIPFVTAAMDTVTEAKMAIAIAREGGIGVIHKNMSIEEQARQVAIVKRAENGMIYDPVTIKRGSTVADALALMAEYKIGGIPVVDDERCLVGIVTNRDLRFEKDMDKRIDEVMTKENIITTNPTTDMEAVSQILQEHRIEKLPVVDKDNKLVGLITYKDITKAKDKPMACKDSKGRLRVAAGVGVTNDTLDRMKALVDAGADAIVIDTAHGHSMYVIEKLKEAKKCFPDIDIVVGNIATGEAAKALVEAGADGVKVGLGPGSICTTRVVAGVGVPQLSAVYDVAKALKGTGIPLIADGGLRYSGDVVKALAAGGYSVMIGSLVAGTEESPGETIIFNGRKFKSYRGMGSLEAMEHGSKDRYFQSSTSDVKKLVPEGIAARVPYKGTLYEVIYQLVGGLRAGMGYCGAANIEKLHDAKFTRITNAGVLESHPHDVSITSEAPNYSRPE
;
A
#
# COMPACT_ATOMS: atom_id res chain seq x y z
N MET A 1 39.20 26.32 -13.31
CA MET A 1 38.47 25.08 -13.61
C MET A 1 37.24 25.43 -14.43
N SER A 2 36.77 24.54 -15.33
CA SER A 2 35.60 24.81 -16.17
C SER A 2 34.34 24.63 -15.33
N PHE A 3 33.30 25.49 -15.52
CA PHE A 3 31.98 25.38 -14.87
C PHE A 3 31.40 23.96 -14.97
N ILE A 4 31.58 23.31 -16.13
CA ILE A 4 31.12 21.94 -16.36
C ILE A 4 31.79 20.96 -15.40
N ALA A 5 33.12 21.05 -15.22
CA ALA A 5 33.85 20.16 -14.33
C ALA A 5 33.51 20.36 -12.84
N ASP A 6 33.13 21.56 -12.44
CA ASP A 6 32.90 21.90 -11.03
C ASP A 6 31.42 21.75 -10.61
N LYS A 7 30.49 21.94 -11.56
CA LYS A 7 29.07 22.05 -11.22
C LYS A 7 28.20 20.93 -11.78
N ILE A 8 28.60 20.27 -12.87
CA ILE A 8 27.88 19.14 -13.43
C ILE A 8 28.52 17.85 -12.92
N VAL A 9 27.89 17.24 -11.92
CA VAL A 9 28.46 16.10 -11.17
C VAL A 9 27.93 14.72 -11.64
N MET A 10 26.88 14.71 -12.46
CA MET A 10 26.32 13.46 -13.00
C MET A 10 25.54 13.67 -14.29
N ASP A 11 25.42 12.62 -15.09
CA ASP A 11 24.45 12.54 -16.19
C ASP A 11 23.06 12.17 -15.62
N GLY A 12 22.06 13.00 -15.89
CA GLY A 12 20.69 12.78 -15.45
C GLY A 12 19.93 11.91 -16.46
N LEU A 13 19.68 10.64 -16.15
CA LEU A 13 18.94 9.70 -17.00
C LEU A 13 17.56 9.39 -16.41
N THR A 14 16.53 9.44 -17.25
CA THR A 14 15.18 8.95 -16.98
C THR A 14 15.03 7.49 -17.46
N TYR A 15 13.87 6.88 -17.25
CA TYR A 15 13.61 5.54 -17.79
C TYR A 15 13.55 5.52 -19.34
N ASP A 16 13.25 6.66 -19.97
CA ASP A 16 13.20 6.76 -21.45
C ASP A 16 14.60 6.82 -22.08
N ASP A 17 15.61 7.23 -21.35
CA ASP A 17 16.96 7.39 -21.86
C ASP A 17 17.71 6.06 -22.04
N VAL A 18 17.13 4.95 -21.56
CA VAL A 18 17.78 3.64 -21.56
C VAL A 18 16.84 2.51 -21.93
N LEU A 19 17.43 1.41 -22.43
CA LEU A 19 16.81 0.08 -22.48
C LEU A 19 17.69 -0.92 -21.74
N LEU A 20 17.09 -1.99 -21.22
CA LEU A 20 17.81 -3.14 -20.69
C LEU A 20 18.36 -3.98 -21.84
N ILE A 21 19.60 -4.45 -21.71
CA ILE A 21 20.22 -5.33 -22.69
C ILE A 21 19.76 -6.76 -22.41
N PRO A 22 19.19 -7.48 -23.38
CA PRO A 22 18.85 -8.89 -23.20
C PRO A 22 20.10 -9.71 -22.85
N ALA A 23 19.92 -10.70 -21.98
CA ALA A 23 20.99 -11.59 -21.55
C ALA A 23 20.60 -13.06 -21.81
N TYR A 24 21.59 -13.95 -21.75
CA TYR A 24 21.31 -15.38 -21.73
C TYR A 24 20.36 -15.73 -20.60
N SER A 25 19.32 -16.48 -20.89
CA SER A 25 18.26 -16.78 -19.93
C SER A 25 17.93 -18.26 -19.89
N GLU A 26 17.97 -18.83 -18.71
CA GLU A 26 17.43 -20.15 -18.40
C GLU A 26 16.10 -20.04 -17.64
N VAL A 27 15.54 -18.83 -17.53
CA VAL A 27 14.36 -18.51 -16.71
C VAL A 27 13.17 -18.24 -17.61
N LEU A 28 12.05 -18.89 -17.33
CA LEU A 28 10.78 -18.59 -17.98
C LEU A 28 10.03 -17.50 -17.23
N PRO A 29 9.33 -16.59 -17.89
CA PRO A 29 8.57 -15.52 -17.23
C PRO A 29 7.64 -16.01 -16.11
N LYS A 30 7.02 -17.19 -16.26
CA LYS A 30 6.12 -17.80 -15.28
C LYS A 30 6.82 -18.31 -14.02
N THR A 31 8.14 -18.56 -14.06
CA THR A 31 8.91 -19.16 -12.96
C THR A 31 9.73 -18.15 -12.18
N VAL A 32 9.78 -16.87 -12.62
CA VAL A 32 10.51 -15.84 -11.88
C VAL A 32 9.84 -15.53 -10.54
N GLU A 33 10.66 -15.30 -9.51
CA GLU A 33 10.21 -14.92 -8.20
C GLU A 33 10.18 -13.39 -8.06
N LEU A 34 9.03 -12.86 -7.60
CA LEU A 34 8.80 -11.43 -7.46
C LEU A 34 8.86 -10.95 -6.01
N SER A 35 9.11 -11.87 -5.06
CA SER A 35 9.23 -11.52 -3.64
C SER A 35 10.38 -10.54 -3.44
N THR A 36 10.14 -9.52 -2.63
CA THR A 36 11.07 -8.40 -2.42
C THR A 36 10.80 -7.73 -1.07
N LYS A 37 11.47 -6.60 -0.81
CA LYS A 37 11.33 -5.87 0.45
C LYS A 37 10.67 -4.51 0.26
N PHE A 38 9.80 -4.15 1.21
CA PHE A 38 9.29 -2.80 1.41
C PHE A 38 10.18 -2.01 2.38
N SER A 39 10.58 -2.65 3.47
CA SER A 39 11.43 -2.13 4.52
C SER A 39 12.32 -3.26 5.06
N ARG A 40 13.18 -2.97 6.03
CA ARG A 40 14.10 -3.94 6.62
C ARG A 40 13.42 -5.27 7.00
N ASN A 41 12.24 -5.21 7.62
CA ASN A 41 11.54 -6.35 8.19
C ASN A 41 10.24 -6.72 7.45
N ILE A 42 9.85 -5.96 6.42
CA ILE A 42 8.60 -6.21 5.67
C ILE A 42 8.91 -6.70 4.27
N GLU A 43 8.52 -7.93 4.00
CA GLU A 43 8.56 -8.54 2.67
C GLU A 43 7.25 -8.35 1.93
N LEU A 44 7.35 -8.18 0.61
CA LEU A 44 6.25 -8.15 -0.35
C LEU A 44 6.32 -9.38 -1.25
N LYS A 45 5.18 -9.81 -1.77
CA LYS A 45 5.10 -10.89 -2.78
C LYS A 45 5.21 -10.38 -4.22
N ILE A 46 4.93 -9.09 -4.42
CA ILE A 46 5.14 -8.36 -5.67
C ILE A 46 5.73 -6.97 -5.35
N PRO A 47 6.57 -6.38 -6.21
CA PRO A 47 7.30 -5.15 -5.88
C PRO A 47 6.47 -3.86 -6.03
N PHE A 48 5.17 -3.88 -5.70
CA PHE A 48 4.29 -2.74 -5.90
C PHE A 48 3.80 -2.14 -4.58
N VAL A 49 3.97 -0.81 -4.46
CA VAL A 49 3.50 0.02 -3.34
C VAL A 49 2.57 1.08 -3.89
N THR A 50 1.36 1.27 -3.32
CA THR A 50 0.48 2.37 -3.76
C THR A 50 0.75 3.63 -2.97
N ALA A 51 0.78 4.78 -3.67
CA ALA A 51 1.28 6.05 -3.15
C ALA A 51 0.36 6.66 -2.09
N ALA A 52 0.98 7.32 -1.10
CA ALA A 52 0.30 8.05 -0.02
C ALA A 52 -0.34 9.35 -0.50
N MET A 53 -1.32 9.24 -1.40
CA MET A 53 -2.00 10.38 -2.02
C MET A 53 -3.50 10.28 -1.82
N ASP A 54 -4.16 11.40 -1.57
CA ASP A 54 -5.59 11.46 -1.23
C ASP A 54 -6.56 11.09 -2.37
N THR A 55 -6.03 10.91 -3.58
CA THR A 55 -6.75 10.37 -4.74
C THR A 55 -6.24 8.99 -5.17
N VAL A 56 -5.38 8.33 -4.36
CA VAL A 56 -4.80 7.02 -4.69
C VAL A 56 -5.06 5.98 -3.61
N THR A 57 -4.67 6.22 -2.35
CA THR A 57 -4.65 5.16 -1.35
C THR A 57 -5.40 5.50 -0.07
N GLU A 58 -6.57 4.90 0.05
CA GLU A 58 -7.33 4.69 1.29
C GLU A 58 -7.53 3.19 1.52
N ALA A 59 -8.34 2.81 2.51
CA ALA A 59 -8.52 1.41 2.90
C ALA A 59 -8.90 0.49 1.72
N LYS A 60 -9.78 0.91 0.80
CA LYS A 60 -10.22 0.08 -0.35
C LYS A 60 -9.03 -0.28 -1.24
N MET A 61 -8.20 0.70 -1.59
CA MET A 61 -6.99 0.50 -2.39
C MET A 61 -5.94 -0.32 -1.62
N ALA A 62 -5.71 -0.01 -0.34
CA ALA A 62 -4.74 -0.72 0.49
C ALA A 62 -5.09 -2.21 0.65
N ILE A 63 -6.37 -2.54 0.82
CA ILE A 63 -6.87 -3.93 0.83
C ILE A 63 -6.60 -4.60 -0.52
N ALA A 64 -6.95 -3.94 -1.61
CA ALA A 64 -6.82 -4.52 -2.94
C ALA A 64 -5.36 -4.83 -3.30
N ILE A 65 -4.43 -3.88 -3.07
CA ILE A 65 -3.02 -4.12 -3.37
C ILE A 65 -2.38 -5.15 -2.43
N ALA A 66 -2.77 -5.20 -1.15
CA ALA A 66 -2.27 -6.21 -0.23
C ALA A 66 -2.74 -7.62 -0.61
N ARG A 67 -3.94 -7.78 -1.15
CA ARG A 67 -4.46 -9.04 -1.72
C ARG A 67 -3.64 -9.54 -2.91
N GLU A 68 -3.13 -8.62 -3.72
CA GLU A 68 -2.26 -8.96 -4.85
C GLU A 68 -0.81 -9.20 -4.42
N GLY A 69 -0.46 -8.95 -3.15
CA GLY A 69 0.88 -9.20 -2.60
C GLY A 69 1.78 -7.98 -2.45
N GLY A 70 1.26 -6.79 -2.75
CA GLY A 70 1.92 -5.51 -2.50
C GLY A 70 1.54 -4.90 -1.16
N ILE A 71 1.73 -3.58 -1.00
CA ILE A 71 1.33 -2.83 0.20
C ILE A 71 0.81 -1.44 -0.18
N GLY A 72 -0.23 -0.97 0.52
CA GLY A 72 -0.74 0.39 0.40
C GLY A 72 -0.23 1.30 1.49
N VAL A 73 0.07 2.56 1.15
CA VAL A 73 0.40 3.59 2.13
C VAL A 73 -0.79 4.54 2.26
N ILE A 74 -1.52 4.45 3.38
CA ILE A 74 -2.66 5.34 3.67
C ILE A 74 -2.16 6.78 3.80
N HIS A 75 -2.76 7.71 3.04
CA HIS A 75 -2.37 9.12 3.07
C HIS A 75 -2.75 9.80 4.39
N LYS A 76 -2.05 10.89 4.71
CA LYS A 76 -2.27 11.67 5.95
C LYS A 76 -3.21 12.87 5.80
N ASN A 77 -3.74 13.11 4.60
CA ASN A 77 -4.59 14.27 4.31
C ASN A 77 -6.01 14.10 4.86
N MET A 78 -6.09 13.76 6.15
CA MET A 78 -7.28 13.51 6.95
C MET A 78 -6.93 13.63 8.45
N SER A 79 -7.93 13.60 9.34
CA SER A 79 -7.68 13.61 10.79
C SER A 79 -6.91 12.37 11.25
N ILE A 80 -6.33 12.43 12.45
CA ILE A 80 -5.60 11.30 13.06
C ILE A 80 -6.54 10.10 13.23
N GLU A 81 -7.74 10.36 13.74
CA GLU A 81 -8.77 9.35 14.02
C GLU A 81 -9.23 8.67 12.73
N GLU A 82 -9.46 9.46 11.67
CA GLU A 82 -9.88 8.91 10.38
C GLU A 82 -8.78 8.06 9.74
N GLN A 83 -7.52 8.51 9.77
CA GLN A 83 -6.40 7.73 9.23
C GLN A 83 -6.22 6.41 10.01
N ALA A 84 -6.32 6.45 11.35
CA ALA A 84 -6.28 5.26 12.18
C ALA A 84 -7.46 4.32 11.89
N ARG A 85 -8.66 4.87 11.64
CA ARG A 85 -9.85 4.11 11.21
C ARG A 85 -9.60 3.40 9.87
N GLN A 86 -9.01 4.09 8.89
CA GLN A 86 -8.65 3.49 7.59
C GLN A 86 -7.68 2.31 7.77
N VAL A 87 -6.64 2.46 8.60
CA VAL A 87 -5.72 1.37 8.95
C VAL A 87 -6.48 0.19 9.58
N ALA A 88 -7.33 0.45 10.57
CA ALA A 88 -8.11 -0.58 11.25
C ALA A 88 -9.05 -1.33 10.28
N ILE A 89 -9.63 -0.66 9.27
CA ILE A 89 -10.43 -1.31 8.22
C ILE A 89 -9.59 -2.31 7.44
N VAL A 90 -8.36 -1.95 7.04
CA VAL A 90 -7.45 -2.87 6.33
C VAL A 90 -7.12 -4.07 7.20
N LYS A 91 -6.76 -3.85 8.47
CA LYS A 91 -6.40 -4.93 9.41
C LYS A 91 -7.56 -5.89 9.71
N ARG A 92 -8.80 -5.44 9.54
CA ARG A 92 -10.02 -6.28 9.70
C ARG A 92 -10.48 -6.94 8.42
N ALA A 93 -10.00 -6.52 7.25
CA ALA A 93 -10.54 -6.98 5.96
C ALA A 93 -10.30 -8.45 5.65
N GLU A 94 -9.18 -8.99 6.11
CA GLU A 94 -8.85 -10.43 6.03
C GLU A 94 -8.12 -10.85 7.29
N ASN A 95 -8.82 -11.54 8.14
CA ASN A 95 -8.26 -12.22 9.29
C ASN A 95 -8.52 -13.71 9.12
N GLY A 96 -7.50 -14.55 9.19
CA GLY A 96 -7.72 -15.97 9.37
C GLY A 96 -8.54 -16.22 10.64
N MET A 97 -8.35 -15.37 11.67
CA MET A 97 -9.13 -15.30 12.90
C MET A 97 -9.38 -13.82 13.24
N ILE A 98 -10.61 -13.45 13.49
CA ILE A 98 -10.98 -12.12 14.01
C ILE A 98 -10.60 -12.11 15.48
N TYR A 99 -9.51 -11.42 15.82
CA TYR A 99 -9.13 -11.15 17.20
C TYR A 99 -10.05 -10.09 17.77
N ASP A 100 -10.53 -10.27 19.00
CA ASP A 100 -11.48 -9.37 19.66
C ASP A 100 -12.76 -9.12 18.81
N PRO A 101 -13.55 -10.17 18.52
CA PRO A 101 -14.76 -10.04 17.73
C PRO A 101 -15.80 -9.18 18.45
N VAL A 102 -16.69 -8.57 17.65
CA VAL A 102 -17.88 -7.92 18.19
C VAL A 102 -18.68 -8.96 18.98
N THR A 103 -18.97 -8.66 20.22
CA THR A 103 -19.73 -9.53 21.13
C THR A 103 -20.98 -8.84 21.63
N ILE A 104 -21.95 -9.60 22.08
CA ILE A 104 -23.12 -9.11 22.77
C ILE A 104 -23.20 -9.76 24.16
N LYS A 105 -23.63 -9.01 25.16
CA LYS A 105 -23.75 -9.53 26.51
C LYS A 105 -25.00 -10.38 26.64
N ARG A 106 -24.90 -11.39 27.48
CA ARG A 106 -26.04 -12.16 27.97
C ARG A 106 -27.12 -11.22 28.51
N GLY A 107 -28.37 -11.48 28.21
CA GLY A 107 -29.50 -10.66 28.66
C GLY A 107 -29.83 -9.44 27.76
N SER A 108 -29.06 -9.17 26.72
CA SER A 108 -29.43 -8.20 25.67
C SER A 108 -30.64 -8.67 24.87
N THR A 109 -31.21 -7.78 24.07
CA THR A 109 -32.42 -8.06 23.27
C THR A 109 -32.10 -8.45 21.83
N VAL A 110 -33.08 -8.98 21.13
CA VAL A 110 -33.02 -9.23 19.68
C VAL A 110 -32.75 -7.93 18.90
N ALA A 111 -33.37 -6.81 19.34
CA ALA A 111 -33.13 -5.49 18.74
C ALA A 111 -31.66 -5.06 18.84
N ASP A 112 -31.03 -5.26 20.01
CA ASP A 112 -29.62 -4.94 20.22
C ASP A 112 -28.70 -5.74 19.30
N ALA A 113 -28.98 -7.05 19.15
CA ALA A 113 -28.23 -7.92 18.27
C ALA A 113 -28.35 -7.50 16.79
N LEU A 114 -29.56 -7.18 16.32
CA LEU A 114 -29.79 -6.71 14.95
C LEU A 114 -29.15 -5.35 14.70
N ALA A 115 -29.16 -4.43 15.66
CA ALA A 115 -28.48 -3.14 15.56
C ALA A 115 -26.96 -3.32 15.40
N LEU A 116 -26.33 -4.16 16.24
CA LEU A 116 -24.90 -4.49 16.12
C LEU A 116 -24.58 -5.17 14.78
N MET A 117 -25.42 -6.11 14.34
CA MET A 117 -25.22 -6.79 13.05
C MET A 117 -25.30 -5.80 11.88
N ALA A 118 -26.20 -4.83 11.93
CA ALA A 118 -26.34 -3.80 10.89
C ALA A 118 -25.16 -2.81 10.92
N GLU A 119 -24.79 -2.33 12.09
CA GLU A 119 -23.69 -1.38 12.29
C GLU A 119 -22.35 -1.96 11.79
N TYR A 120 -22.02 -3.19 12.19
CA TYR A 120 -20.76 -3.84 11.85
C TYR A 120 -20.82 -4.68 10.55
N LYS A 121 -22.00 -4.76 9.90
CA LYS A 121 -22.26 -5.56 8.68
C LYS A 121 -21.83 -7.03 8.85
N ILE A 122 -22.18 -7.62 9.97
CA ILE A 122 -21.84 -9.01 10.35
C ILE A 122 -23.09 -9.87 10.45
N GLY A 123 -22.99 -11.15 10.13
CA GLY A 123 -24.11 -12.09 10.15
C GLY A 123 -24.14 -13.03 11.36
N GLY A 124 -23.49 -12.68 12.46
CA GLY A 124 -23.54 -13.41 13.70
C GLY A 124 -22.54 -12.93 14.72
N ILE A 125 -22.89 -13.01 15.98
CA ILE A 125 -22.20 -12.41 17.13
C ILE A 125 -22.08 -13.47 18.23
N PRO A 126 -20.87 -13.71 18.78
CA PRO A 126 -20.70 -14.47 20.01
C PRO A 126 -21.37 -13.76 21.19
N VAL A 127 -22.07 -14.51 22.02
CA VAL A 127 -22.67 -14.04 23.26
C VAL A 127 -21.77 -14.39 24.41
N VAL A 128 -21.45 -13.41 25.25
CA VAL A 128 -20.52 -13.56 26.35
C VAL A 128 -21.13 -13.09 27.67
N ASP A 129 -20.63 -13.60 28.78
CA ASP A 129 -20.92 -13.10 30.11
C ASP A 129 -20.05 -11.89 30.50
N ASP A 130 -20.15 -11.43 31.73
CA ASP A 130 -19.39 -10.27 32.25
C ASP A 130 -17.86 -10.56 32.36
N GLU A 131 -17.46 -11.82 32.45
CA GLU A 131 -16.04 -12.27 32.49
C GLU A 131 -15.48 -12.57 31.09
N ARG A 132 -16.29 -12.31 30.05
CA ARG A 132 -15.98 -12.59 28.64
C ARG A 132 -15.91 -14.08 28.28
N CYS A 133 -16.48 -14.97 29.10
CA CYS A 133 -16.64 -16.37 28.76
C CYS A 133 -17.75 -16.53 27.70
N LEU A 134 -17.51 -17.43 26.75
CA LEU A 134 -18.47 -17.74 25.70
C LEU A 134 -19.67 -18.51 26.28
N VAL A 135 -20.87 -17.97 26.15
CA VAL A 135 -22.14 -18.57 26.62
C VAL A 135 -23.10 -18.91 25.48
N GLY A 136 -22.88 -18.38 24.29
CA GLY A 136 -23.73 -18.64 23.14
C GLY A 136 -23.20 -18.03 21.87
N ILE A 137 -23.90 -18.28 20.77
CA ILE A 137 -23.73 -17.55 19.50
C ILE A 137 -25.10 -17.28 18.89
N VAL A 138 -25.30 -16.06 18.40
CA VAL A 138 -26.51 -15.67 17.66
C VAL A 138 -26.14 -15.30 16.23
N THR A 139 -26.92 -15.79 15.27
CA THR A 139 -26.68 -15.58 13.85
C THR A 139 -27.93 -15.06 13.14
N ASN A 140 -27.78 -14.58 11.91
CA ASN A 140 -28.91 -14.22 11.06
C ASN A 140 -29.94 -15.36 10.87
N ARG A 141 -29.49 -16.62 11.01
CA ARG A 141 -30.39 -17.78 10.91
C ARG A 141 -31.34 -17.83 12.12
N ASP A 142 -30.82 -17.55 13.30
CA ASP A 142 -31.58 -17.59 14.56
C ASP A 142 -32.59 -16.44 14.64
N LEU A 143 -32.24 -15.27 14.06
CA LEU A 143 -33.07 -14.05 14.11
C LEU A 143 -34.00 -13.86 12.90
N ARG A 144 -33.83 -14.65 11.85
CA ARG A 144 -34.53 -14.43 10.55
C ARG A 144 -36.02 -14.35 10.66
N PHE A 145 -36.63 -15.13 11.55
CA PHE A 145 -38.08 -15.22 11.70
C PHE A 145 -38.58 -14.71 13.03
N GLU A 146 -37.68 -14.18 13.89
CA GLU A 146 -38.08 -13.60 15.16
C GLU A 146 -38.73 -12.22 14.93
N LYS A 147 -39.93 -12.05 15.52
CA LYS A 147 -40.70 -10.82 15.43
C LYS A 147 -40.71 -10.00 16.69
N ASP A 148 -40.42 -10.64 17.82
CA ASP A 148 -40.36 -9.99 19.13
C ASP A 148 -38.96 -9.40 19.33
N MET A 149 -38.85 -8.08 19.15
CA MET A 149 -37.58 -7.35 19.25
C MET A 149 -37.12 -7.20 20.70
N ASP A 150 -38.00 -7.27 21.67
CA ASP A 150 -37.71 -7.16 23.10
C ASP A 150 -37.32 -8.50 23.73
N LYS A 151 -37.44 -9.58 22.99
CA LYS A 151 -37.10 -10.93 23.44
C LYS A 151 -35.61 -11.01 23.77
N ARG A 152 -35.30 -11.73 24.86
CA ARG A 152 -33.92 -11.91 25.33
C ARG A 152 -33.11 -12.78 24.36
N ILE A 153 -31.85 -12.39 24.12
CA ILE A 153 -30.97 -13.15 23.24
C ILE A 153 -30.72 -14.57 23.74
N ASP A 154 -30.77 -14.80 25.05
CA ASP A 154 -30.66 -16.13 25.70
C ASP A 154 -31.73 -17.12 25.28
N GLU A 155 -32.84 -16.65 24.74
CA GLU A 155 -33.96 -17.49 24.32
C GLU A 155 -33.86 -17.91 22.84
N VAL A 156 -33.07 -17.18 22.05
CA VAL A 156 -32.94 -17.37 20.61
C VAL A 156 -31.54 -17.82 20.17
N MET A 157 -30.52 -17.61 21.01
CA MET A 157 -29.14 -18.01 20.69
C MET A 157 -28.93 -19.53 20.72
N THR A 158 -27.97 -20.01 19.97
CA THR A 158 -27.43 -21.36 20.14
C THR A 158 -26.56 -21.37 21.39
N LYS A 159 -26.94 -22.15 22.42
CA LYS A 159 -26.25 -22.26 23.72
C LYS A 159 -25.82 -23.66 24.09
N GLU A 160 -26.39 -24.69 23.44
CA GLU A 160 -26.03 -26.10 23.64
C GLU A 160 -25.12 -26.59 22.52
N ASN A 161 -24.12 -27.40 22.86
CA ASN A 161 -23.17 -27.96 21.90
C ASN A 161 -22.49 -26.92 20.99
N ILE A 162 -22.10 -25.79 21.57
CA ILE A 162 -21.35 -24.76 20.83
C ILE A 162 -20.01 -25.37 20.39
N ILE A 163 -19.80 -25.43 19.07
CA ILE A 163 -18.53 -25.88 18.51
C ILE A 163 -17.53 -24.72 18.63
N THR A 164 -16.40 -24.99 19.28
CA THR A 164 -15.30 -24.03 19.50
C THR A 164 -13.97 -24.64 19.09
N THR A 165 -12.95 -23.83 18.97
CA THR A 165 -11.56 -24.28 18.80
C THR A 165 -10.64 -23.48 19.71
N ASN A 166 -9.44 -24.02 19.95
CA ASN A 166 -8.36 -23.27 20.60
C ASN A 166 -7.68 -22.33 19.58
N PRO A 167 -6.91 -21.32 20.03
CA PRO A 167 -6.10 -20.50 19.14
C PRO A 167 -5.19 -21.36 18.26
N THR A 168 -5.39 -21.29 16.95
CA THR A 168 -4.64 -22.08 15.97
C THR A 168 -4.43 -21.26 14.70
N THR A 169 -3.35 -21.55 13.99
CA THR A 169 -3.05 -21.06 12.64
C THR A 169 -3.34 -22.10 11.56
N ASP A 170 -3.75 -23.32 11.94
CA ASP A 170 -4.12 -24.39 11.03
C ASP A 170 -5.54 -24.17 10.48
N MET A 171 -5.64 -23.38 9.41
CA MET A 171 -6.90 -23.08 8.75
C MET A 171 -7.50 -24.28 8.00
N GLU A 172 -6.73 -25.32 7.74
CA GLU A 172 -7.21 -26.53 7.10
C GLU A 172 -8.00 -27.39 8.09
N ALA A 173 -7.49 -27.57 9.29
CA ALA A 173 -8.22 -28.21 10.39
C ALA A 173 -9.50 -27.42 10.75
N VAL A 174 -9.42 -26.10 10.80
CA VAL A 174 -10.60 -25.25 11.03
C VAL A 174 -11.62 -25.38 9.91
N SER A 175 -11.20 -25.49 8.65
CA SER A 175 -12.09 -25.70 7.51
C SER A 175 -12.86 -27.03 7.61
N GLN A 176 -12.18 -28.08 8.08
CA GLN A 176 -12.79 -29.40 8.33
C GLN A 176 -13.85 -29.32 9.42
N ILE A 177 -13.56 -28.66 10.56
CA ILE A 177 -14.53 -28.46 11.66
C ILE A 177 -15.78 -27.72 11.15
N LEU A 178 -15.60 -26.63 10.40
CA LEU A 178 -16.74 -25.87 9.84
C LEU A 178 -17.57 -26.72 8.88
N GLN A 179 -16.93 -27.57 8.08
CA GLN A 179 -17.60 -28.46 7.12
C GLN A 179 -18.35 -29.61 7.82
N GLU A 180 -17.71 -30.29 8.76
CA GLU A 180 -18.31 -31.42 9.51
C GLU A 180 -19.54 -30.98 10.29
N HIS A 181 -19.45 -29.82 10.96
CA HIS A 181 -20.56 -29.29 11.77
C HIS A 181 -21.52 -28.41 10.98
N ARG A 182 -21.27 -28.14 9.68
CA ARG A 182 -22.08 -27.28 8.80
C ARG A 182 -22.36 -25.90 9.38
N ILE A 183 -21.32 -25.31 10.01
CA ILE A 183 -21.36 -23.99 10.62
C ILE A 183 -20.50 -23.00 9.82
N GLU A 184 -20.87 -21.73 9.84
CA GLU A 184 -20.16 -20.65 9.13
C GLU A 184 -19.23 -19.86 10.05
N LYS A 185 -19.35 -20.04 11.35
CA LYS A 185 -18.63 -19.29 12.37
C LYS A 185 -18.16 -20.21 13.47
N LEU A 186 -16.89 -20.12 13.81
CA LEU A 186 -16.24 -20.93 14.82
C LEU A 186 -15.61 -20.01 15.88
N PRO A 187 -16.21 -19.88 17.07
CA PRO A 187 -15.60 -19.16 18.18
C PRO A 187 -14.30 -19.83 18.61
N VAL A 188 -13.30 -18.98 18.88
CA VAL A 188 -11.99 -19.42 19.40
C VAL A 188 -11.93 -19.01 20.86
N VAL A 189 -11.70 -20.00 21.74
CA VAL A 189 -11.67 -19.80 23.18
C VAL A 189 -10.34 -20.27 23.77
N ASP A 190 -9.95 -19.67 24.87
CA ASP A 190 -8.80 -20.12 25.67
C ASP A 190 -9.17 -21.30 26.59
N LYS A 191 -8.23 -21.70 27.44
CA LYS A 191 -8.40 -22.81 28.40
C LYS A 191 -9.48 -22.53 29.44
N ASP A 192 -9.80 -21.28 29.72
CA ASP A 192 -10.79 -20.81 30.66
C ASP A 192 -12.14 -20.47 29.99
N ASN A 193 -12.34 -20.93 28.74
CA ASN A 193 -13.51 -20.66 27.91
C ASN A 193 -13.75 -19.17 27.61
N LYS A 194 -12.72 -18.32 27.77
CA LYS A 194 -12.82 -16.90 27.38
C LYS A 194 -12.69 -16.77 25.88
N LEU A 195 -13.54 -15.96 25.29
CA LEU A 195 -13.54 -15.70 23.86
C LEU A 195 -12.31 -14.86 23.48
N VAL A 196 -11.42 -15.45 22.68
CA VAL A 196 -10.20 -14.80 22.17
C VAL A 196 -10.29 -14.47 20.67
N GLY A 197 -11.24 -15.10 19.95
CA GLY A 197 -11.41 -14.84 18.53
C GLY A 197 -12.64 -15.47 17.92
N LEU A 198 -12.84 -15.20 16.64
CA LEU A 198 -13.89 -15.78 15.80
C LEU A 198 -13.32 -16.06 14.41
N ILE A 199 -13.47 -17.29 13.92
CA ILE A 199 -13.12 -17.65 12.54
C ILE A 199 -14.40 -17.84 11.75
N THR A 200 -14.44 -17.28 10.53
CA THR A 200 -15.61 -17.48 9.64
C THR A 200 -15.23 -18.25 8.38
N TYR A 201 -16.19 -18.97 7.80
CA TYR A 201 -16.01 -19.67 6.52
C TYR A 201 -15.56 -18.72 5.41
N LYS A 202 -16.08 -17.48 5.41
CA LYS A 202 -15.69 -16.44 4.43
C LYS A 202 -14.20 -16.08 4.52
N ASP A 203 -13.62 -16.06 5.72
CA ASP A 203 -12.21 -15.73 5.92
C ASP A 203 -11.30 -16.83 5.38
N ILE A 204 -11.70 -18.09 5.56
CA ILE A 204 -10.98 -19.26 5.01
C ILE A 204 -11.04 -19.26 3.47
N THR A 205 -12.22 -19.02 2.90
CA THR A 205 -12.38 -18.98 1.44
C THR A 205 -11.54 -17.88 0.81
N LYS A 206 -11.60 -16.66 1.37
CA LYS A 206 -10.76 -15.53 0.91
C LYS A 206 -9.26 -15.83 1.02
N ALA A 207 -8.83 -16.53 2.07
CA ALA A 207 -7.42 -16.90 2.22
C ALA A 207 -6.95 -17.89 1.13
N LYS A 208 -7.82 -18.82 0.70
CA LYS A 208 -7.56 -19.75 -0.41
C LYS A 208 -7.56 -19.06 -1.77
N ASP A 209 -8.43 -18.07 -1.97
CA ASP A 209 -8.56 -17.33 -3.23
C ASP A 209 -7.36 -16.41 -3.51
N LYS A 210 -6.66 -15.93 -2.48
CA LYS A 210 -5.54 -15.00 -2.59
C LYS A 210 -4.30 -15.48 -1.81
N PRO A 211 -3.63 -16.56 -2.26
CA PRO A 211 -2.49 -17.14 -1.56
C PRO A 211 -1.25 -16.22 -1.53
N MET A 212 -1.17 -15.29 -2.49
CA MET A 212 -0.07 -14.32 -2.59
C MET A 212 -0.29 -13.06 -1.76
N ALA A 213 -1.40 -12.95 -1.02
CA ALA A 213 -1.69 -11.77 -0.22
C ALA A 213 -0.57 -11.45 0.77
N CYS A 214 -0.21 -10.15 0.86
CA CYS A 214 0.80 -9.65 1.78
C CYS A 214 0.20 -9.57 3.19
N LYS A 215 0.57 -10.51 4.06
CA LYS A 215 0.01 -10.68 5.41
C LYS A 215 1.09 -10.60 6.50
N ASP A 216 0.68 -10.16 7.68
CA ASP A 216 1.49 -10.20 8.89
C ASP A 216 1.49 -11.60 9.52
N SER A 217 2.24 -11.78 10.61
CA SER A 217 2.33 -13.06 11.34
C SER A 217 0.99 -13.53 11.94
N LYS A 218 0.00 -12.65 12.03
CA LYS A 218 -1.36 -12.95 12.51
C LYS A 218 -2.35 -13.21 11.36
N GLY A 219 -1.86 -13.29 10.11
CA GLY A 219 -2.68 -13.53 8.92
C GLY A 219 -3.49 -12.31 8.45
N ARG A 220 -3.26 -11.12 8.99
CA ARG A 220 -3.94 -9.88 8.60
C ARG A 220 -3.20 -9.20 7.46
N LEU A 221 -3.94 -8.54 6.56
CA LEU A 221 -3.34 -7.77 5.48
C LEU A 221 -2.38 -6.71 6.04
N ARG A 222 -1.22 -6.55 5.38
CA ARG A 222 -0.25 -5.51 5.73
C ARG A 222 -0.68 -4.16 5.16
N VAL A 223 -0.42 -3.10 5.92
CA VAL A 223 -0.69 -1.73 5.54
C VAL A 223 0.35 -0.80 6.16
N ALA A 224 0.82 0.17 5.38
CA ALA A 224 1.63 1.27 5.86
C ALA A 224 0.80 2.55 5.93
N ALA A 225 1.26 3.53 6.69
CA ALA A 225 0.59 4.83 6.82
C ALA A 225 1.60 5.99 6.73
N GLY A 226 1.23 7.03 5.99
CA GLY A 226 2.03 8.23 5.81
C GLY A 226 1.87 9.21 6.96
N VAL A 227 2.98 9.83 7.36
CA VAL A 227 3.02 10.94 8.32
C VAL A 227 3.91 12.07 7.78
N GLY A 228 3.75 13.27 8.31
CA GLY A 228 4.63 14.41 8.03
C GLY A 228 5.67 14.64 9.12
N VAL A 229 6.22 15.86 9.15
CA VAL A 229 7.17 16.34 10.19
C VAL A 229 6.58 17.54 10.92
N THR A 230 5.41 17.38 11.46
CA THR A 230 4.62 18.35 12.22
C THR A 230 4.68 18.07 13.72
N ASN A 231 4.11 18.97 14.54
CA ASN A 231 4.10 18.81 16.00
C ASN A 231 3.28 17.59 16.43
N ASP A 232 2.22 17.23 15.67
CA ASP A 232 1.33 16.11 15.93
C ASP A 232 1.82 14.76 15.37
N THR A 233 3.02 14.72 14.78
CA THR A 233 3.55 13.51 14.13
C THR A 233 3.59 12.30 15.06
N LEU A 234 4.07 12.45 16.30
CA LEU A 234 4.17 11.33 17.24
C LEU A 234 2.80 10.86 17.74
N ASP A 235 1.87 11.77 17.97
CA ASP A 235 0.49 11.41 18.34
C ASP A 235 -0.20 10.66 17.22
N ARG A 236 -0.02 11.11 15.99
CA ARG A 236 -0.49 10.42 14.78
C ARG A 236 0.13 9.03 14.64
N MET A 237 1.45 8.92 14.80
CA MET A 237 2.14 7.63 14.76
C MET A 237 1.61 6.67 15.82
N LYS A 238 1.39 7.16 17.06
CA LYS A 238 0.83 6.35 18.13
C LYS A 238 -0.54 5.80 17.75
N ALA A 239 -1.44 6.64 17.27
CA ALA A 239 -2.78 6.21 16.84
C ALA A 239 -2.74 5.18 15.70
N LEU A 240 -1.82 5.34 14.73
CA LEU A 240 -1.63 4.42 13.61
C LEU A 240 -1.06 3.08 14.05
N VAL A 241 -0.08 3.08 14.95
CA VAL A 241 0.51 1.85 15.53
C VAL A 241 -0.54 1.11 16.37
N ASP A 242 -1.30 1.82 17.21
CA ASP A 242 -2.38 1.26 18.01
C ASP A 242 -3.49 0.65 17.11
N ALA A 243 -3.76 1.25 15.94
CA ALA A 243 -4.66 0.70 14.93
C ALA A 243 -4.09 -0.51 14.16
N GLY A 244 -2.79 -0.79 14.31
CA GLY A 244 -2.10 -1.95 13.76
C GLY A 244 -1.37 -1.70 12.44
N ALA A 245 -0.96 -0.47 12.11
CA ALA A 245 -0.09 -0.21 10.97
C ALA A 245 1.20 -1.04 11.07
N ASP A 246 1.62 -1.65 9.96
CA ASP A 246 2.83 -2.49 9.91
C ASP A 246 4.10 -1.67 9.70
N ALA A 247 3.97 -0.50 9.09
CA ALA A 247 5.07 0.47 8.91
C ALA A 247 4.54 1.90 8.87
N ILE A 248 5.42 2.84 9.18
CA ILE A 248 5.20 4.27 9.01
C ILE A 248 6.06 4.79 7.87
N VAL A 249 5.51 5.71 7.08
CA VAL A 249 6.24 6.40 6.02
C VAL A 249 6.31 7.88 6.35
N ILE A 250 7.49 8.39 6.72
CA ILE A 250 7.73 9.84 6.83
C ILE A 250 7.85 10.36 5.41
N ASP A 251 6.79 11.02 4.94
CA ASP A 251 6.60 11.40 3.54
C ASP A 251 6.65 12.92 3.35
N THR A 252 7.78 13.41 2.83
CA THR A 252 8.08 14.83 2.65
C THR A 252 8.55 15.13 1.23
N ALA A 253 8.49 16.38 0.81
CA ALA A 253 9.02 16.81 -0.49
C ALA A 253 10.54 16.72 -0.56
N HIS A 254 11.24 16.85 0.61
CA HIS A 254 12.69 16.78 0.71
C HIS A 254 13.11 16.08 2.01
N GLY A 255 13.43 14.79 1.91
CA GLY A 255 13.81 13.96 3.07
C GLY A 255 15.18 14.25 3.64
N HIS A 256 16.11 14.83 2.85
CA HIS A 256 17.44 15.19 3.29
C HIS A 256 17.44 16.56 3.97
N SER A 257 16.69 16.72 5.04
CA SER A 257 16.67 17.93 5.85
C SER A 257 16.84 17.61 7.33
N MET A 258 17.40 18.55 8.08
CA MET A 258 17.62 18.42 9.52
C MET A 258 16.32 18.05 10.26
N TYR A 259 15.21 18.72 9.92
CA TYR A 259 13.91 18.46 10.55
C TYR A 259 13.39 17.04 10.34
N VAL A 260 13.62 16.47 9.16
CA VAL A 260 13.23 15.07 8.85
C VAL A 260 14.12 14.10 9.61
N ILE A 261 15.44 14.34 9.63
CA ILE A 261 16.42 13.49 10.32
C ILE A 261 16.17 13.49 11.83
N GLU A 262 15.91 14.64 12.43
CA GLU A 262 15.60 14.76 13.86
C GLU A 262 14.28 14.08 14.20
N LYS A 263 13.22 14.27 13.37
CA LYS A 263 11.93 13.61 13.56
C LYS A 263 12.04 12.09 13.43
N LEU A 264 12.85 11.59 12.50
CA LEU A 264 13.13 10.16 12.38
C LEU A 264 13.78 9.60 13.63
N LYS A 265 14.82 10.26 14.16
CA LYS A 265 15.49 9.83 15.40
C LYS A 265 14.54 9.82 16.61
N GLU A 266 13.69 10.85 16.72
CA GLU A 266 12.66 10.94 17.75
C GLU A 266 11.64 9.80 17.61
N ALA A 267 11.15 9.56 16.39
CA ALA A 267 10.20 8.51 16.09
C ALA A 267 10.76 7.10 16.38
N LYS A 268 12.02 6.83 16.00
CA LYS A 268 12.67 5.53 16.29
C LYS A 268 12.89 5.31 17.78
N LYS A 269 13.11 6.37 18.55
CA LYS A 269 13.21 6.29 20.02
C LYS A 269 11.87 5.95 20.67
N CYS A 270 10.77 6.54 20.17
CA CYS A 270 9.43 6.31 20.71
C CYS A 270 8.82 4.98 20.24
N PHE A 271 9.14 4.54 19.03
CA PHE A 271 8.57 3.35 18.37
C PHE A 271 9.68 2.46 17.80
N PRO A 272 10.50 1.80 18.64
CA PRO A 272 11.66 1.04 18.17
C PRO A 272 11.32 -0.17 17.30
N ASP A 273 10.13 -0.77 17.52
CA ASP A 273 9.70 -2.00 16.87
C ASP A 273 8.97 -1.78 15.53
N ILE A 274 8.60 -0.53 15.20
CA ILE A 274 7.94 -0.22 13.93
C ILE A 274 8.97 0.12 12.85
N ASP A 275 8.78 -0.41 11.66
CA ASP A 275 9.61 -0.02 10.52
C ASP A 275 9.23 1.38 10.04
N ILE A 276 10.23 2.24 9.85
CA ILE A 276 10.05 3.60 9.36
C ILE A 276 10.77 3.77 8.02
N VAL A 277 9.98 4.00 6.98
CA VAL A 277 10.45 4.37 5.64
C VAL A 277 10.46 5.89 5.53
N VAL A 278 11.54 6.47 4.98
CA VAL A 278 11.67 7.92 4.90
C VAL A 278 11.92 8.39 3.48
N GLY A 279 11.27 9.46 3.07
CA GLY A 279 11.48 10.10 1.76
C GLY A 279 10.80 11.48 1.68
N ASN A 280 10.94 12.15 0.49
CA ASN A 280 11.65 11.64 -0.67
C ASN A 280 13.06 12.17 -0.76
N ILE A 281 13.95 11.36 -1.26
CA ILE A 281 15.34 11.71 -1.50
C ILE A 281 15.71 11.47 -2.98
N ALA A 282 16.85 11.98 -3.42
CA ALA A 282 17.35 11.79 -4.78
C ALA A 282 18.84 11.49 -4.87
N THR A 283 19.57 11.39 -3.73
CA THR A 283 21.01 11.22 -3.70
C THR A 283 21.45 10.15 -2.71
N GLY A 284 22.57 9.50 -2.99
CA GLY A 284 23.17 8.51 -2.09
C GLY A 284 23.65 9.11 -0.76
N GLU A 285 24.05 10.39 -0.73
CA GLU A 285 24.39 11.11 0.50
C GLU A 285 23.18 11.20 1.44
N ALA A 286 22.01 11.57 0.90
CA ALA A 286 20.77 11.62 1.66
C ALA A 286 20.41 10.23 2.22
N ALA A 287 20.58 9.17 1.42
CA ALA A 287 20.30 7.81 1.87
C ALA A 287 21.17 7.40 3.05
N LYS A 288 22.48 7.69 3.02
CA LYS A 288 23.40 7.41 4.13
C LYS A 288 22.96 8.13 5.40
N ALA A 289 22.66 9.43 5.31
CA ALA A 289 22.21 10.23 6.45
C ALA A 289 20.93 9.69 7.10
N LEU A 290 19.96 9.23 6.29
CA LEU A 290 18.72 8.63 6.80
C LEU A 290 18.95 7.26 7.43
N VAL A 291 19.81 6.43 6.86
CA VAL A 291 20.15 5.11 7.41
C VAL A 291 20.90 5.26 8.75
N GLU A 292 21.83 6.18 8.84
CA GLU A 292 22.52 6.52 10.10
C GLU A 292 21.54 7.04 11.17
N ALA A 293 20.48 7.71 10.76
CA ALA A 293 19.41 8.18 11.65
C ALA A 293 18.42 7.09 12.05
N GLY A 294 18.51 5.87 11.47
CA GLY A 294 17.69 4.71 11.83
C GLY A 294 16.53 4.38 10.87
N ALA A 295 16.57 4.85 9.62
CA ALA A 295 15.57 4.46 8.61
C ALA A 295 15.65 2.97 8.30
N ASP A 296 14.49 2.32 8.18
CA ASP A 296 14.34 0.91 7.78
C ASP A 296 14.06 0.72 6.28
N GLY A 297 13.88 1.81 5.58
CA GLY A 297 13.73 1.91 4.13
C GLY A 297 13.81 3.36 3.69
N VAL A 298 14.18 3.59 2.44
CA VAL A 298 14.21 4.94 1.87
C VAL A 298 13.37 5.02 0.60
N LYS A 299 12.73 6.16 0.38
CA LYS A 299 11.89 6.41 -0.78
C LYS A 299 12.52 7.47 -1.68
N VAL A 300 12.75 7.10 -2.95
CA VAL A 300 13.54 7.86 -3.91
C VAL A 300 12.66 8.44 -5.01
N GLY A 301 12.70 9.76 -5.17
CA GLY A 301 11.98 10.45 -6.24
C GLY A 301 11.69 11.91 -5.89
N LEU A 302 12.39 12.83 -6.53
CA LEU A 302 12.19 14.27 -6.41
C LEU A 302 11.70 14.83 -7.74
N GLY A 303 10.39 15.06 -7.83
CA GLY A 303 9.75 15.63 -9.00
C GLY A 303 9.50 14.73 -10.22
N PRO A 304 9.59 13.36 -10.18
CA PRO A 304 9.33 12.53 -11.36
C PRO A 304 7.85 12.22 -11.58
N GLY A 305 6.97 12.52 -10.61
CA GLY A 305 5.53 12.22 -10.70
C GLY A 305 4.84 12.99 -11.82
N SER A 306 3.83 12.37 -12.46
CA SER A 306 3.13 12.94 -13.63
C SER A 306 2.38 14.25 -13.34
N ILE A 307 2.07 14.53 -12.08
CA ILE A 307 1.36 15.73 -11.61
C ILE A 307 2.23 16.59 -10.69
N CYS A 308 3.53 16.31 -10.61
CA CYS A 308 4.49 17.09 -9.82
C CYS A 308 5.11 18.20 -10.68
N THR A 309 5.15 19.43 -10.15
CA THR A 309 5.79 20.57 -10.80
C THR A 309 7.00 21.09 -10.06
N THR A 310 7.50 20.38 -9.04
CA THR A 310 8.67 20.79 -8.24
C THR A 310 9.88 21.15 -9.11
N ARG A 311 10.18 20.35 -10.14
CA ARG A 311 11.32 20.62 -11.04
C ARG A 311 11.16 21.89 -11.86
N VAL A 312 9.93 22.28 -12.18
CA VAL A 312 9.61 23.51 -12.94
C VAL A 312 9.54 24.72 -12.01
N VAL A 313 8.90 24.58 -10.86
CA VAL A 313 8.67 25.67 -9.90
C VAL A 313 9.93 25.98 -9.08
N ALA A 314 10.56 24.96 -8.53
CA ALA A 314 11.74 25.11 -7.66
C ALA A 314 13.07 24.92 -8.42
N GLY A 315 13.07 24.37 -9.63
CA GLY A 315 14.29 24.09 -10.40
C GLY A 315 15.16 22.96 -9.81
N VAL A 316 14.59 22.12 -8.93
CA VAL A 316 15.33 21.09 -8.18
C VAL A 316 14.79 19.69 -8.52
N GLY A 317 15.69 18.74 -8.67
CA GLY A 317 15.37 17.34 -8.92
C GLY A 317 16.52 16.59 -9.57
N VAL A 318 16.42 15.26 -9.55
CA VAL A 318 17.35 14.36 -10.27
C VAL A 318 16.50 13.44 -11.15
N PRO A 319 16.86 13.22 -12.42
CA PRO A 319 16.21 12.24 -13.27
C PRO A 319 16.18 10.85 -12.61
N GLN A 320 15.03 10.16 -12.70
CA GLN A 320 14.67 9.11 -11.75
C GLN A 320 15.59 7.88 -11.80
N LEU A 321 16.04 7.46 -13.00
CA LEU A 321 16.95 6.32 -13.12
C LEU A 321 18.27 6.60 -12.40
N SER A 322 18.84 7.78 -12.64
CA SER A 322 20.09 8.21 -11.98
C SER A 322 19.93 8.31 -10.47
N ALA A 323 18.81 8.87 -9.99
CA ALA A 323 18.54 8.96 -8.55
C ALA A 323 18.45 7.57 -7.89
N VAL A 324 17.71 6.63 -8.49
CA VAL A 324 17.58 5.25 -7.99
C VAL A 324 18.94 4.57 -7.94
N TYR A 325 19.72 4.68 -9.01
CA TYR A 325 21.06 4.05 -9.07
C TYR A 325 22.05 4.62 -8.05
N ASP A 326 22.10 5.95 -7.89
CA ASP A 326 23.00 6.60 -6.92
C ASP A 326 22.66 6.19 -5.48
N VAL A 327 21.38 6.16 -5.14
CA VAL A 327 20.90 5.69 -3.82
C VAL A 327 21.20 4.19 -3.63
N ALA A 328 20.92 3.34 -4.64
CA ALA A 328 21.19 1.91 -4.58
C ALA A 328 22.68 1.62 -4.33
N LYS A 329 23.56 2.36 -5.02
CA LYS A 329 25.01 2.27 -4.82
C LYS A 329 25.43 2.63 -3.39
N ALA A 330 24.81 3.67 -2.83
CA ALA A 330 25.11 4.13 -1.46
C ALA A 330 24.62 3.16 -0.38
N LEU A 331 23.52 2.42 -0.65
CA LEU A 331 22.91 1.46 0.27
C LEU A 331 23.49 0.04 0.17
N LYS A 332 24.40 -0.20 -0.77
CA LYS A 332 25.01 -1.53 -0.94
C LYS A 332 25.64 -2.05 0.35
N GLY A 333 25.21 -3.22 0.79
CA GLY A 333 25.69 -3.87 2.02
C GLY A 333 25.03 -3.42 3.32
N THR A 334 24.12 -2.44 3.30
CA THR A 334 23.39 -1.99 4.50
C THR A 334 22.17 -2.87 4.84
N GLY A 335 21.67 -3.63 3.88
CA GLY A 335 20.42 -4.40 4.01
C GLY A 335 19.15 -3.54 4.01
N ILE A 336 19.25 -2.23 3.79
CA ILE A 336 18.13 -1.29 3.72
C ILE A 336 17.61 -1.21 2.28
N PRO A 337 16.33 -1.54 2.02
CA PRO A 337 15.75 -1.44 0.69
C PRO A 337 15.42 0.02 0.32
N LEU A 338 15.41 0.27 -0.98
CA LEU A 338 14.88 1.51 -1.54
C LEU A 338 13.60 1.25 -2.35
N ILE A 339 12.69 2.22 -2.28
CA ILE A 339 11.44 2.28 -3.04
C ILE A 339 11.61 3.35 -4.13
N ALA A 340 11.52 2.97 -5.40
CA ALA A 340 11.56 3.93 -6.51
C ALA A 340 10.17 4.55 -6.70
N ASP A 341 10.03 5.84 -6.37
CA ASP A 341 8.75 6.57 -6.33
C ASP A 341 8.62 7.53 -7.51
N GLY A 342 7.73 7.23 -8.44
CA GLY A 342 7.36 8.09 -9.55
C GLY A 342 8.15 7.87 -10.84
N GLY A 343 7.70 8.55 -11.90
CA GLY A 343 8.28 8.45 -13.25
C GLY A 343 7.87 7.21 -14.05
N LEU A 344 7.00 6.36 -13.50
CA LEU A 344 6.58 5.09 -14.07
C LEU A 344 5.30 5.27 -14.90
N ARG A 345 5.34 4.88 -16.18
CA ARG A 345 4.19 4.94 -17.10
C ARG A 345 3.81 3.57 -17.65
N TYR A 346 4.79 2.69 -17.78
CA TYR A 346 4.64 1.35 -18.35
C TYR A 346 5.29 0.30 -17.43
N SER A 347 4.96 -0.97 -17.65
CA SER A 347 5.62 -2.08 -16.95
C SER A 347 7.13 -2.15 -17.23
N GLY A 348 7.57 -1.72 -18.42
CA GLY A 348 8.98 -1.62 -18.75
C GLY A 348 9.75 -0.64 -17.86
N ASP A 349 9.12 0.46 -17.43
CA ASP A 349 9.73 1.40 -16.48
C ASP A 349 9.92 0.77 -15.11
N VAL A 350 8.97 -0.09 -14.68
CA VAL A 350 9.11 -0.88 -13.45
C VAL A 350 10.32 -1.79 -13.52
N VAL A 351 10.50 -2.51 -14.64
CA VAL A 351 11.69 -3.38 -14.84
C VAL A 351 12.97 -2.58 -14.73
N LYS A 352 13.04 -1.40 -15.38
CA LYS A 352 14.21 -0.51 -15.34
C LYS A 352 14.49 0.03 -13.95
N ALA A 353 13.46 0.43 -13.20
CA ALA A 353 13.58 0.92 -11.82
C ALA A 353 14.15 -0.15 -10.90
N LEU A 354 13.65 -1.39 -11.00
CA LEU A 354 14.15 -2.51 -10.22
C LEU A 354 15.59 -2.88 -10.66
N ALA A 355 15.86 -2.95 -11.96
CA ALA A 355 17.22 -3.22 -12.46
C ALA A 355 18.26 -2.17 -12.03
N ALA A 356 17.85 -0.91 -11.82
CA ALA A 356 18.70 0.14 -11.29
C ALA A 356 19.01 -0.01 -9.79
N GLY A 357 18.44 -1.00 -9.11
CA GLY A 357 18.66 -1.31 -7.70
C GLY A 357 17.46 -1.06 -6.79
N GLY A 358 16.27 -0.75 -7.36
CA GLY A 358 15.02 -0.69 -6.61
C GLY A 358 14.62 -2.07 -6.06
N TYR A 359 14.15 -2.12 -4.83
CA TYR A 359 13.52 -3.32 -4.27
C TYR A 359 12.02 -3.34 -4.55
N SER A 360 11.40 -2.18 -4.52
CA SER A 360 10.00 -2.00 -4.89
C SER A 360 9.78 -0.66 -5.58
N VAL A 361 8.62 -0.49 -6.19
CA VAL A 361 8.22 0.75 -6.86
C VAL A 361 6.95 1.30 -6.24
N MET A 362 6.90 2.63 -6.05
CA MET A 362 5.67 3.31 -5.64
C MET A 362 4.94 3.84 -6.88
N ILE A 363 3.67 3.47 -6.99
CA ILE A 363 2.80 3.80 -8.12
C ILE A 363 1.65 4.70 -7.68
N GLY A 364 1.45 5.80 -8.41
CA GLY A 364 0.35 6.74 -8.24
C GLY A 364 -0.55 6.75 -9.48
N SER A 365 -0.13 7.42 -10.56
CA SER A 365 -0.91 7.57 -11.81
C SER A 365 -1.32 6.25 -12.45
N LEU A 366 -0.49 5.21 -12.33
CA LEU A 366 -0.79 3.89 -12.88
C LEU A 366 -2.05 3.28 -12.29
N VAL A 367 -2.37 3.57 -11.02
CA VAL A 367 -3.52 3.02 -10.29
C VAL A 367 -4.58 4.04 -9.88
N ALA A 368 -4.32 5.34 -10.08
CA ALA A 368 -5.29 6.40 -9.74
C ALA A 368 -6.61 6.27 -10.51
N GLY A 369 -6.60 5.67 -11.71
CA GLY A 369 -7.78 5.41 -12.54
C GLY A 369 -8.58 4.17 -12.15
N THR A 370 -8.16 3.40 -11.15
CA THR A 370 -8.85 2.15 -10.77
C THR A 370 -10.08 2.39 -9.91
N GLU A 371 -10.94 1.38 -9.84
CA GLU A 371 -12.17 1.44 -9.04
C GLU A 371 -11.91 1.63 -7.55
N GLU A 372 -10.78 1.12 -7.07
CA GLU A 372 -10.39 1.13 -5.66
C GLU A 372 -9.79 2.45 -5.20
N SER A 373 -9.34 3.31 -6.13
CA SER A 373 -8.83 4.64 -5.77
C SER A 373 -9.95 5.54 -5.23
N PRO A 374 -9.68 6.40 -4.23
CA PRO A 374 -10.69 7.27 -3.63
C PRO A 374 -11.09 8.45 -4.51
N GLY A 375 -10.33 8.79 -5.56
CA GLY A 375 -10.64 9.88 -6.47
C GLY A 375 -12.05 9.77 -7.06
N GLU A 376 -12.75 10.90 -7.19
CA GLU A 376 -14.10 10.96 -7.74
C GLU A 376 -14.17 10.45 -9.18
N THR A 377 -15.25 9.75 -9.52
CA THR A 377 -15.52 9.34 -10.90
C THR A 377 -16.16 10.51 -11.67
N ILE A 378 -15.52 10.90 -12.74
CA ILE A 378 -15.92 12.02 -13.61
C ILE A 378 -16.33 11.45 -14.97
N ILE A 379 -17.47 11.88 -15.48
CA ILE A 379 -17.88 11.59 -16.87
C ILE A 379 -17.54 12.81 -17.72
N PHE A 380 -16.69 12.63 -18.71
CA PHE A 380 -16.27 13.69 -19.63
C PHE A 380 -16.24 13.14 -21.07
N ASN A 381 -16.89 13.86 -21.99
CA ASN A 381 -17.03 13.42 -23.38
C ASN A 381 -17.50 11.95 -23.55
N GLY A 382 -18.44 11.52 -22.72
CA GLY A 382 -19.01 10.17 -22.74
C GLY A 382 -18.09 9.06 -22.19
N ARG A 383 -16.90 9.39 -21.67
CA ARG A 383 -15.93 8.46 -21.08
C ARG A 383 -15.81 8.68 -19.58
N LYS A 384 -15.50 7.60 -18.84
CA LYS A 384 -15.23 7.64 -17.41
C LYS A 384 -13.77 8.04 -17.15
N PHE A 385 -13.59 8.94 -16.20
CA PHE A 385 -12.29 9.35 -15.64
C PHE A 385 -12.35 9.31 -14.12
N LYS A 386 -11.20 9.33 -13.48
CA LYS A 386 -11.05 9.55 -12.04
C LYS A 386 -10.29 10.84 -11.78
N SER A 387 -10.68 11.58 -10.75
CA SER A 387 -9.88 12.73 -10.30
C SER A 387 -8.54 12.24 -9.77
N TYR A 388 -7.48 12.97 -10.11
CA TYR A 388 -6.13 12.67 -9.67
C TYR A 388 -5.38 13.97 -9.43
N ARG A 389 -4.83 14.15 -8.21
CA ARG A 389 -4.13 15.38 -7.86
C ARG A 389 -2.83 15.14 -7.13
N GLY A 390 -1.85 16.03 -7.36
CA GLY A 390 -0.60 16.06 -6.62
C GLY A 390 -0.83 16.56 -5.20
N MET A 391 -0.08 16.02 -4.25
CA MET A 391 -0.11 16.47 -2.86
C MET A 391 0.35 17.94 -2.72
N GLY A 392 1.07 18.47 -3.72
CA GLY A 392 1.44 19.87 -3.85
C GLY A 392 0.46 20.73 -4.65
N SER A 393 -0.70 20.23 -5.05
CA SER A 393 -1.76 21.03 -5.67
C SER A 393 -2.42 21.94 -4.63
N LEU A 394 -3.01 23.07 -5.06
CA LEU A 394 -3.70 23.98 -4.15
C LEU A 394 -4.79 23.26 -3.36
N GLU A 395 -5.60 22.44 -4.04
CA GLU A 395 -6.70 21.70 -3.44
C GLU A 395 -6.22 20.70 -2.38
N ALA A 396 -5.10 20.03 -2.61
CA ALA A 396 -4.52 19.12 -1.61
C ALA A 396 -3.93 19.88 -0.42
N MET A 397 -3.28 21.02 -0.67
CA MET A 397 -2.70 21.87 0.37
C MET A 397 -3.78 22.48 1.29
N GLU A 398 -4.94 22.87 0.76
CA GLU A 398 -6.08 23.34 1.54
C GLU A 398 -6.60 22.28 2.52
N HIS A 399 -6.53 21.01 2.14
CA HIS A 399 -6.99 19.89 2.96
C HIS A 399 -5.92 19.33 3.93
N GLY A 400 -4.71 19.90 3.98
CA GLY A 400 -3.71 19.55 4.99
C GLY A 400 -2.32 19.17 4.50
N SER A 401 -2.08 19.02 3.17
CA SER A 401 -0.78 18.55 2.65
C SER A 401 0.32 19.63 2.56
N LYS A 402 0.03 20.88 2.95
CA LYS A 402 0.99 22.00 2.90
C LYS A 402 2.25 21.80 3.75
N ASP A 403 2.18 21.00 4.79
CA ASP A 403 3.34 20.64 5.63
C ASP A 403 4.37 19.78 4.88
N ARG A 404 3.94 18.95 3.91
CA ARG A 404 4.83 18.20 3.02
C ARG A 404 5.82 19.10 2.29
N TYR A 405 5.41 20.35 2.00
CA TYR A 405 6.16 21.36 1.27
C TYR A 405 6.69 22.48 2.19
N PHE A 406 6.72 22.23 3.50
CA PHE A 406 7.21 23.20 4.51
C PHE A 406 6.46 24.54 4.53
N GLN A 407 5.18 24.54 4.13
CA GLN A 407 4.32 25.72 4.08
C GLN A 407 3.24 25.75 5.16
N SER A 408 3.44 25.02 6.26
CA SER A 408 2.46 24.91 7.37
C SER A 408 2.06 26.23 8.00
N SER A 409 2.97 27.21 8.04
CA SER A 409 2.74 28.55 8.61
C SER A 409 1.87 29.46 7.74
N THR A 410 1.65 29.10 6.46
CA THR A 410 0.89 29.90 5.52
C THR A 410 -0.61 29.66 5.70
N SER A 411 -1.34 30.65 6.24
CA SER A 411 -2.79 30.57 6.44
C SER A 411 -3.60 31.05 5.23
N ASP A 412 -3.03 31.98 4.43
CA ASP A 412 -3.67 32.52 3.26
C ASP A 412 -3.40 31.64 2.04
N VAL A 413 -4.44 31.01 1.50
CA VAL A 413 -4.37 30.12 0.32
C VAL A 413 -3.72 30.79 -0.88
N LYS A 414 -3.94 32.10 -1.07
CA LYS A 414 -3.37 32.87 -2.17
C LYS A 414 -1.86 33.06 -2.08
N LYS A 415 -1.27 32.76 -0.92
CA LYS A 415 0.18 32.86 -0.68
C LYS A 415 0.86 31.50 -0.73
N LEU A 416 0.11 30.41 -0.91
CA LEU A 416 0.69 29.08 -1.14
C LEU A 416 1.39 29.03 -2.49
N VAL A 417 2.52 28.37 -2.56
CA VAL A 417 3.27 28.10 -3.79
C VAL A 417 3.08 26.63 -4.14
N PRO A 418 2.19 26.28 -5.07
CA PRO A 418 1.93 24.89 -5.41
C PRO A 418 3.09 24.27 -6.21
N GLU A 419 3.42 23.02 -5.86
CA GLU A 419 4.39 22.19 -6.58
C GLU A 419 3.71 20.96 -7.20
N GLY A 420 2.44 21.07 -7.55
CA GLY A 420 1.65 20.03 -8.17
C GLY A 420 0.36 20.58 -8.78
N ILE A 421 -0.27 19.78 -9.61
CA ILE A 421 -1.51 20.11 -10.30
C ILE A 421 -2.64 19.13 -9.94
N ALA A 422 -3.89 19.55 -10.13
CA ALA A 422 -5.06 18.68 -10.19
C ALA A 422 -5.32 18.28 -11.65
N ALA A 423 -5.65 17.02 -11.86
CA ALA A 423 -5.86 16.44 -13.17
C ALA A 423 -6.95 15.35 -13.11
N ARG A 424 -7.23 14.71 -14.22
CA ARG A 424 -8.03 13.49 -14.33
C ARG A 424 -7.25 12.44 -15.10
N VAL A 425 -7.48 11.17 -14.76
CA VAL A 425 -6.92 10.03 -15.46
C VAL A 425 -8.03 9.14 -15.99
N PRO A 426 -7.85 8.46 -17.14
CA PRO A 426 -8.83 7.50 -17.64
C PRO A 426 -9.16 6.43 -16.59
N TYR A 427 -10.43 6.03 -16.52
CA TYR A 427 -10.85 4.88 -15.72
C TYR A 427 -10.25 3.59 -16.29
N LYS A 428 -9.66 2.75 -15.43
CA LYS A 428 -8.87 1.58 -15.83
C LYS A 428 -9.43 0.23 -15.34
N GLY A 429 -10.69 0.20 -14.88
CA GLY A 429 -11.24 -1.02 -14.30
C GLY A 429 -10.75 -1.28 -12.88
N THR A 430 -10.57 -2.55 -12.52
CA THR A 430 -10.14 -2.96 -11.18
C THR A 430 -8.62 -2.88 -11.02
N LEU A 431 -8.16 -2.72 -9.78
CA LEU A 431 -6.72 -2.77 -9.46
C LEU A 431 -6.10 -4.11 -9.90
N TYR A 432 -6.84 -5.22 -9.72
CA TYR A 432 -6.39 -6.56 -10.11
C TYR A 432 -5.97 -6.60 -11.59
N GLU A 433 -6.82 -6.06 -12.50
CA GLU A 433 -6.52 -6.04 -13.93
C GLU A 433 -5.25 -5.26 -14.24
N VAL A 434 -5.07 -4.10 -13.62
CA VAL A 434 -3.87 -3.26 -13.81
C VAL A 434 -2.62 -3.96 -13.26
N ILE A 435 -2.67 -4.50 -12.05
CA ILE A 435 -1.53 -5.20 -11.44
C ILE A 435 -1.17 -6.47 -12.24
N TYR A 436 -2.17 -7.19 -12.75
CA TYR A 436 -1.93 -8.37 -13.59
C TYR A 436 -1.09 -8.02 -14.83
N GLN A 437 -1.41 -6.92 -15.51
CA GLN A 437 -0.64 -6.45 -16.68
C GLN A 437 0.77 -5.98 -16.29
N LEU A 438 0.91 -5.24 -15.19
CA LEU A 438 2.22 -4.77 -14.71
C LEU A 438 3.14 -5.94 -14.31
N VAL A 439 2.60 -6.91 -13.59
CA VAL A 439 3.31 -8.15 -13.20
C VAL A 439 3.69 -8.96 -14.43
N GLY A 440 2.79 -9.07 -15.42
CA GLY A 440 3.08 -9.75 -16.68
C GLY A 440 4.27 -9.15 -17.43
N GLY A 441 4.28 -7.81 -17.56
CA GLY A 441 5.39 -7.09 -18.18
C GLY A 441 6.70 -7.19 -17.39
N LEU A 442 6.63 -7.14 -16.03
CA LEU A 442 7.80 -7.35 -15.19
C LEU A 442 8.39 -8.75 -15.36
N ARG A 443 7.57 -9.79 -15.34
CA ARG A 443 8.00 -11.18 -15.58
C ARG A 443 8.65 -11.36 -16.95
N ALA A 444 8.08 -10.75 -17.99
CA ALA A 444 8.65 -10.77 -19.34
C ALA A 444 10.05 -10.12 -19.36
N GLY A 445 10.19 -8.92 -18.78
CA GLY A 445 11.47 -8.21 -18.68
C GLY A 445 12.54 -9.00 -17.93
N MET A 446 12.17 -9.61 -16.79
CA MET A 446 13.07 -10.49 -16.04
C MET A 446 13.48 -11.71 -16.85
N GLY A 447 12.56 -12.32 -17.60
CA GLY A 447 12.85 -13.42 -18.50
C GLY A 447 13.86 -13.04 -19.59
N TYR A 448 13.71 -11.88 -20.21
CA TYR A 448 14.69 -11.37 -21.21
C TYR A 448 16.06 -11.07 -20.60
N CYS A 449 16.13 -10.66 -19.35
CA CYS A 449 17.38 -10.39 -18.63
C CYS A 449 18.01 -11.62 -17.98
N GLY A 450 17.37 -12.81 -18.03
CA GLY A 450 17.83 -14.01 -17.34
C GLY A 450 17.79 -13.89 -15.81
N ALA A 451 16.93 -13.01 -15.26
CA ALA A 451 16.86 -12.74 -13.83
C ALA A 451 15.79 -13.62 -13.17
N ALA A 452 16.20 -14.56 -12.32
CA ALA A 452 15.30 -15.46 -11.62
C ALA A 452 14.51 -14.77 -10.48
N ASN A 453 15.04 -13.69 -9.94
CA ASN A 453 14.44 -12.89 -8.86
C ASN A 453 14.86 -11.42 -8.97
N ILE A 454 14.30 -10.55 -8.11
CA ILE A 454 14.57 -9.10 -8.14
C ILE A 454 16.05 -8.79 -7.86
N GLU A 455 16.71 -9.50 -6.95
CA GLU A 455 18.13 -9.27 -6.66
C GLU A 455 19.02 -9.58 -7.88
N LYS A 456 18.71 -10.63 -8.65
CA LYS A 456 19.41 -10.95 -9.89
C LYS A 456 19.14 -9.93 -10.99
N LEU A 457 17.97 -9.27 -10.98
CA LEU A 457 17.69 -8.21 -11.92
C LEU A 457 18.60 -6.99 -11.72
N HIS A 458 19.13 -6.76 -10.52
CA HIS A 458 20.13 -5.70 -10.25
C HIS A 458 21.44 -5.89 -11.01
N ASP A 459 21.74 -7.09 -11.50
CA ASP A 459 22.93 -7.38 -12.33
C ASP A 459 22.73 -7.01 -13.82
N ALA A 460 21.49 -6.72 -14.25
CA ALA A 460 21.17 -6.40 -15.64
C ALA A 460 21.88 -5.14 -16.12
N LYS A 461 22.17 -5.08 -17.41
CA LYS A 461 22.91 -3.96 -18.03
C LYS A 461 21.97 -3.10 -18.85
N PHE A 462 22.30 -1.82 -18.91
CA PHE A 462 21.57 -0.82 -19.69
C PHE A 462 22.36 -0.41 -20.93
N THR A 463 21.63 -0.08 -21.98
CA THR A 463 22.14 0.74 -23.10
C THR A 463 21.46 2.09 -23.08
N ARG A 464 22.22 3.16 -23.30
CA ARG A 464 21.66 4.50 -23.50
C ARG A 464 21.08 4.59 -24.93
N ILE A 465 19.91 5.21 -25.04
CA ILE A 465 19.26 5.43 -26.34
C ILE A 465 19.07 6.93 -26.61
N THR A 466 18.85 7.26 -27.87
CA THR A 466 18.54 8.62 -28.33
C THR A 466 17.04 8.85 -28.41
N ASN A 467 16.59 10.08 -28.66
CA ASN A 467 15.19 10.36 -28.96
C ASN A 467 14.64 9.54 -30.14
N ALA A 468 15.47 9.24 -31.13
CA ALA A 468 15.10 8.32 -32.24
C ALA A 468 14.85 6.91 -31.71
N GLY A 469 15.69 6.42 -30.78
CA GLY A 469 15.50 5.12 -30.14
C GLY A 469 14.26 5.08 -29.25
N VAL A 470 13.85 6.19 -28.63
CA VAL A 470 12.57 6.28 -27.92
C VAL A 470 11.41 6.13 -28.90
N LEU A 471 11.44 6.83 -30.04
CA LEU A 471 10.41 6.70 -31.09
C LEU A 471 10.32 5.28 -31.63
N GLU A 472 11.47 4.65 -31.91
CA GLU A 472 11.56 3.27 -32.35
C GLU A 472 10.98 2.27 -31.36
N SER A 473 11.06 2.59 -30.06
CA SER A 473 10.54 1.74 -28.96
C SER A 473 9.01 1.77 -28.84
N HIS A 474 8.34 2.71 -29.47
CA HIS A 474 6.88 2.80 -29.52
C HIS A 474 6.35 2.36 -30.89
N PRO A 475 5.08 1.89 -30.98
CA PRO A 475 4.46 1.66 -32.27
C PRO A 475 4.54 2.93 -33.14
N HIS A 476 5.17 2.81 -34.31
CA HIS A 476 5.36 3.92 -35.24
C HIS A 476 4.96 3.49 -36.67
N ASP A 477 4.70 4.45 -37.54
CA ASP A 477 4.30 4.26 -38.93
C ASP A 477 3.03 3.39 -39.15
N VAL A 478 2.18 3.29 -38.10
CA VAL A 478 0.92 2.55 -38.14
C VAL A 478 -0.21 3.34 -37.46
N SER A 479 -1.44 3.08 -37.87
CA SER A 479 -2.64 3.53 -37.18
C SER A 479 -3.12 2.46 -36.22
N ILE A 480 -3.23 2.77 -34.93
CA ILE A 480 -3.72 1.84 -33.91
C ILE A 480 -5.21 1.64 -34.13
N THR A 481 -5.63 0.40 -34.43
CA THR A 481 -7.04 0.03 -34.61
C THR A 481 -7.68 -0.55 -33.36
N SER A 482 -6.87 -1.07 -32.42
CA SER A 482 -7.30 -1.61 -31.14
C SER A 482 -6.21 -1.36 -30.10
N GLU A 483 -6.57 -0.77 -28.96
CA GLU A 483 -5.64 -0.55 -27.86
C GLU A 483 -5.34 -1.87 -27.14
N ALA A 484 -4.09 -2.05 -26.72
CA ALA A 484 -3.72 -3.17 -25.85
C ALA A 484 -3.99 -2.78 -24.39
N PRO A 485 -4.36 -3.73 -23.50
CA PRO A 485 -4.67 -3.42 -22.10
C PRO A 485 -3.46 -2.87 -21.32
N ASN A 486 -2.25 -3.05 -21.83
CA ASN A 486 -1.00 -2.62 -21.21
C ASN A 486 -0.27 -1.52 -21.99
N TYR A 487 -0.88 -1.01 -23.07
CA TYR A 487 -0.32 0.08 -23.88
C TYR A 487 -1.41 1.06 -24.29
N SER A 488 -1.23 2.32 -23.94
CA SER A 488 -1.98 3.46 -24.49
C SER A 488 -0.98 4.52 -24.96
N ARG A 489 -1.28 5.16 -26.09
CA ARG A 489 -0.47 6.29 -26.54
C ARG A 489 -0.69 7.47 -25.59
N PRO A 490 0.37 8.19 -25.15
CA PRO A 490 0.18 9.48 -24.48
C PRO A 490 -0.58 10.43 -25.41
N GLU A 491 -1.61 11.08 -24.87
CA GLU A 491 -2.33 12.17 -25.58
C GLU A 491 -1.46 13.43 -25.68
#